data_c9fc3363acea11e7757c98a59e1d882f
#
_entry.id   c9fc3363acea11e7757c98a59e1d882f
#
_cell.length_a   1.000
_cell.length_b   1.000
_cell.length_c   1.000
_cell.angle_alpha   90.00
_cell.angle_beta   90.00
_cell.angle_gamma   90.00
#
_symmetry.space_group_name_H-M   'P 1'
#
loop_
_entity.id
_entity.type
_entity.pdbx_description
1 polymer ?
#
loop_
_entity_poly.entity_id
_entity_poly.type
_entity_poly.pdbx_seq_one_letter_code
_entity_poly.pdbx_strand_id
1 'polypeptide(L)'
;MIYNLIMVFGWGKKKPQKQESDIAPQKKQILLSDVPNLANEIRSIRTKTIIAETKTFRNKIKSSCETILHIAIDLERDTLKIDDIDIHLKRLVERGKKEVISVIKRESIVQLPEINSYDDVKIFNATANRMLKKIGDALGRQSRVIHIFAKKYASKLKGDLKVMTDRNDEITTIITNHSELETKIEQIFETMNKIEQSKKLITDLGEQQKLTKKTIDDLVTTIERDEKGIENIKNSSEYAEFLEINEKLDSLSSEKNKIKSEIELQFTKISRPLNKYVYVSSLDKPQKKLLVNLIENPHDILIDSNKQDIVQILESTRKGIQSGSVSVKDTDKSLLQIDETLSLIPGFIEKISVFNRSKSDIESKLLGFNNGQLKQKESVLSKHRNDKSSLESKIRSIEKELKDTTELIPKFVKSVESILNEISAVQYVIRTE
;
A
#
# COMPACT_ATOMS: atom_id res chain seq x y z
N MET A 1 -33.74 -40.94 -10.07
CA MET A 1 -32.55 -41.74 -9.70
C MET A 1 -31.88 -41.15 -8.44
N ILE A 2 -32.60 -41.24 -7.26
CA ILE A 2 -32.14 -40.58 -6.00
C ILE A 2 -31.90 -41.60 -4.87
N TYR A 3 -31.84 -42.91 -5.19
CA TYR A 3 -31.87 -43.94 -4.13
C TYR A 3 -30.53 -44.57 -3.72
N ASN A 4 -29.37 -44.09 -4.22
CA ASN A 4 -28.07 -44.73 -3.90
C ASN A 4 -27.09 -43.87 -3.06
N LEU A 5 -27.57 -42.86 -2.31
CA LEU A 5 -26.68 -41.97 -1.54
C LEU A 5 -26.68 -42.21 -0.01
N ILE A 6 -27.31 -43.31 0.48
CA ILE A 6 -27.56 -43.45 1.92
C ILE A 6 -26.65 -44.48 2.64
N MET A 7 -25.72 -45.15 1.97
CA MET A 7 -25.03 -46.30 2.56
C MET A 7 -23.50 -46.21 2.61
N VAL A 8 -22.90 -45.13 3.07
CA VAL A 8 -21.41 -45.11 3.24
C VAL A 8 -20.93 -44.35 4.49
N PHE A 9 -21.64 -44.37 5.59
CA PHE A 9 -21.02 -43.92 6.85
C PHE A 9 -21.38 -44.80 8.04
N GLY A 10 -20.95 -46.06 7.96
CA GLY A 10 -20.85 -46.92 9.14
C GLY A 10 -19.47 -46.75 9.78
N TRP A 11 -19.33 -45.95 10.80
CA TRP A 11 -18.13 -45.89 11.63
C TRP A 11 -18.20 -46.96 12.74
N GLY A 12 -18.00 -48.22 12.33
CA GLY A 12 -17.71 -49.30 13.25
C GLY A 12 -16.30 -49.82 12.94
N LYS A 13 -15.40 -49.86 13.97
CA LYS A 13 -14.09 -50.47 13.87
C LYS A 13 -14.22 -51.96 13.49
N LYS A 14 -14.29 -52.26 12.21
CA LYS A 14 -13.89 -53.56 11.65
C LYS A 14 -12.85 -53.27 10.60
N LYS A 15 -11.65 -53.85 10.76
CA LYS A 15 -10.62 -53.84 9.71
C LYS A 15 -11.26 -54.34 8.42
N PRO A 16 -11.26 -53.58 7.32
CA PRO A 16 -11.70 -54.12 6.04
C PRO A 16 -10.62 -55.01 5.48
N GLN A 17 -10.98 -56.25 5.14
CA GLN A 17 -10.25 -57.04 4.18
C GLN A 17 -10.23 -56.23 2.86
N LYS A 18 -9.04 -56.01 2.33
CA LYS A 18 -8.82 -55.44 1.01
C LYS A 18 -9.57 -56.25 -0.06
N GLN A 19 -10.65 -55.68 -0.58
CA GLN A 19 -11.05 -55.89 -1.97
C GLN A 19 -10.82 -54.55 -2.65
N GLU A 20 -9.70 -54.47 -3.33
CA GLU A 20 -9.44 -53.40 -4.31
C GLU A 20 -10.41 -53.57 -5.48
N SER A 21 -11.51 -52.83 -5.47
CA SER A 21 -12.21 -52.47 -6.68
C SER A 21 -11.67 -51.11 -7.10
N ASP A 22 -10.76 -51.10 -8.08
CA ASP A 22 -10.30 -49.94 -8.82
C ASP A 22 -11.46 -49.29 -9.58
N ILE A 23 -12.34 -48.59 -8.84
CA ILE A 23 -13.23 -47.62 -9.46
C ILE A 23 -12.62 -46.28 -9.13
N ALA A 24 -11.84 -45.70 -10.05
CA ALA A 24 -11.36 -44.31 -9.96
C ALA A 24 -12.54 -43.41 -9.59
N PRO A 25 -12.44 -42.57 -8.56
CA PRO A 25 -13.53 -41.72 -8.15
C PRO A 25 -13.96 -40.86 -9.33
N GLN A 26 -15.23 -40.98 -9.77
CA GLN A 26 -15.78 -40.18 -10.86
C GLN A 26 -15.66 -38.71 -10.47
N LYS A 27 -14.77 -37.97 -11.13
CA LYS A 27 -14.63 -36.53 -10.96
C LYS A 27 -15.81 -35.83 -11.60
N LYS A 28 -16.67 -35.21 -10.81
CA LYS A 28 -17.80 -34.41 -11.30
C LYS A 28 -17.34 -32.99 -11.56
N GLN A 29 -17.58 -32.51 -12.79
CA GLN A 29 -17.31 -31.10 -13.14
C GLN A 29 -18.48 -30.23 -12.70
N ILE A 30 -18.17 -29.09 -12.09
CA ILE A 30 -19.15 -28.08 -11.68
C ILE A 30 -18.66 -26.70 -12.07
N LEU A 31 -19.60 -25.77 -12.28
CA LEU A 31 -19.26 -24.37 -12.48
C LEU A 31 -18.96 -23.69 -11.14
N LEU A 32 -18.09 -22.69 -11.18
CA LEU A 32 -17.76 -21.88 -9.99
C LEU A 32 -19.02 -21.23 -9.39
N SER A 33 -19.97 -20.79 -10.24
CA SER A 33 -21.26 -20.21 -9.84
C SER A 33 -22.14 -21.16 -9.02
N ASP A 34 -21.98 -22.50 -9.20
CA ASP A 34 -22.81 -23.51 -8.54
C ASP A 34 -22.26 -23.92 -7.15
N VAL A 35 -21.01 -23.57 -6.85
CA VAL A 35 -20.34 -23.95 -5.60
C VAL A 35 -21.12 -23.50 -4.35
N PRO A 36 -21.63 -22.28 -4.25
CA PRO A 36 -22.42 -21.85 -3.07
C PRO A 36 -23.67 -22.70 -2.85
N ASN A 37 -24.37 -23.06 -3.91
CA ASN A 37 -25.56 -23.91 -3.84
C ASN A 37 -25.22 -25.31 -3.38
N LEU A 38 -24.15 -25.89 -3.92
CA LEU A 38 -23.67 -27.21 -3.53
C LEU A 38 -23.21 -27.24 -2.06
N ALA A 39 -22.48 -26.25 -1.59
CA ALA A 39 -22.05 -26.13 -0.21
C ALA A 39 -23.25 -26.05 0.76
N ASN A 40 -24.28 -25.29 0.41
CA ASN A 40 -25.52 -25.20 1.17
C ASN A 40 -26.32 -26.54 1.15
N GLU A 41 -26.30 -27.25 0.04
CA GLU A 41 -26.92 -28.58 -0.05
C GLU A 41 -26.24 -29.59 0.88
N ILE A 42 -24.91 -29.64 0.85
CA ILE A 42 -24.11 -30.49 1.76
C ILE A 42 -24.43 -30.14 3.22
N ARG A 43 -24.45 -28.83 3.59
CA ARG A 43 -24.84 -28.34 4.91
C ARG A 43 -26.22 -28.86 5.33
N SER A 44 -27.21 -28.69 4.45
CA SER A 44 -28.59 -29.07 4.71
C SER A 44 -28.75 -30.58 4.94
N ILE A 45 -28.13 -31.38 4.08
CA ILE A 45 -28.16 -32.85 4.19
C ILE A 45 -27.51 -33.32 5.53
N ARG A 46 -26.33 -32.79 5.84
CA ARG A 46 -25.62 -33.11 7.08
C ARG A 46 -26.43 -32.73 8.32
N THR A 47 -26.99 -31.52 8.35
CA THR A 47 -27.82 -31.07 9.48
C THR A 47 -29.05 -31.97 9.67
N LYS A 48 -29.75 -32.35 8.60
CA LYS A 48 -30.89 -33.25 8.66
C LYS A 48 -30.51 -34.64 9.18
N THR A 49 -29.36 -35.16 8.73
CA THR A 49 -28.81 -36.44 9.17
C THR A 49 -28.52 -36.44 10.69
N ILE A 50 -27.85 -35.42 11.17
CA ILE A 50 -27.49 -35.24 12.58
C ILE A 50 -28.75 -35.18 13.48
N ILE A 51 -29.76 -34.40 13.04
CA ILE A 51 -31.04 -34.33 13.76
C ILE A 51 -31.70 -35.72 13.85
N ALA A 52 -31.72 -36.49 12.76
CA ALA A 52 -32.32 -37.80 12.72
C ALA A 52 -31.56 -38.80 13.59
N GLU A 53 -30.22 -38.81 13.52
CA GLU A 53 -29.37 -39.69 14.38
C GLU A 53 -29.52 -39.34 15.86
N THR A 54 -29.54 -38.06 16.20
CA THR A 54 -29.70 -37.60 17.59
C THR A 54 -31.09 -37.93 18.14
N LYS A 55 -32.15 -37.90 17.35
CA LYS A 55 -33.48 -38.40 17.74
C LYS A 55 -33.40 -39.89 18.14
N THR A 56 -32.69 -40.66 17.34
CA THR A 56 -32.51 -42.12 17.62
C THR A 56 -31.72 -42.32 18.92
N PHE A 57 -30.66 -41.56 19.15
CA PHE A 57 -29.88 -41.62 20.38
C PHE A 57 -30.69 -41.16 21.60
N ARG A 58 -31.45 -40.10 21.48
CA ARG A 58 -32.38 -39.61 22.54
C ARG A 58 -33.31 -40.72 23.01
N ASN A 59 -33.93 -41.47 22.11
CA ASN A 59 -34.86 -42.55 22.44
C ASN A 59 -34.14 -43.71 23.15
N LYS A 60 -32.91 -44.05 22.71
CA LYS A 60 -32.07 -45.07 23.37
C LYS A 60 -31.63 -44.64 24.77
N ILE A 61 -31.21 -43.38 24.96
CA ILE A 61 -30.84 -42.86 26.29
C ILE A 61 -32.07 -42.83 27.20
N LYS A 62 -33.25 -42.45 26.72
CA LYS A 62 -34.50 -42.50 27.49
C LYS A 62 -34.80 -43.91 27.97
N SER A 63 -34.75 -44.91 27.09
CA SER A 63 -34.96 -46.33 27.48
C SER A 63 -33.93 -46.80 28.50
N SER A 64 -32.65 -46.41 28.35
CA SER A 64 -31.62 -46.73 29.33
C SER A 64 -31.85 -46.04 30.67
N CYS A 65 -32.38 -44.80 30.71
CA CYS A 65 -32.79 -44.12 31.96
C CYS A 65 -33.89 -44.90 32.69
N GLU A 66 -34.87 -45.39 31.94
CA GLU A 66 -35.93 -46.23 32.50
C GLU A 66 -35.38 -47.54 33.13
N THR A 67 -34.43 -48.19 32.44
CA THR A 67 -33.72 -49.39 32.94
C THR A 67 -32.96 -49.11 34.22
N ILE A 68 -32.15 -48.01 34.24
CA ILE A 68 -31.39 -47.61 35.43
C ILE A 68 -32.33 -47.25 36.59
N LEU A 69 -33.45 -46.61 36.32
CA LEU A 69 -34.46 -46.29 37.33
C LEU A 69 -35.06 -47.58 37.95
N HIS A 70 -35.38 -48.58 37.12
CA HIS A 70 -35.84 -49.90 37.63
C HIS A 70 -34.77 -50.60 38.50
N ILE A 71 -33.50 -50.57 38.07
CA ILE A 71 -32.42 -51.10 38.86
C ILE A 71 -32.29 -50.38 40.21
N ALA A 72 -32.46 -49.06 40.25
CA ALA A 72 -32.44 -48.32 41.51
C ALA A 72 -33.62 -48.59 42.40
N ILE A 73 -34.81 -48.85 41.87
CA ILE A 73 -36.02 -49.26 42.63
C ILE A 73 -35.82 -50.71 43.23
N ASP A 74 -35.26 -51.59 42.41
CA ASP A 74 -34.96 -52.96 42.91
C ASP A 74 -33.90 -52.91 44.00
N LEU A 75 -32.87 -52.14 43.89
CA LEU A 75 -31.84 -51.91 44.90
C LEU A 75 -32.48 -51.28 46.16
N GLU A 76 -33.45 -50.44 46.09
CA GLU A 76 -34.13 -49.81 47.23
C GLU A 76 -34.82 -50.85 48.04
N ARG A 77 -35.49 -51.82 47.40
CA ARG A 77 -36.25 -52.93 48.06
C ARG A 77 -35.37 -54.06 48.65
N ASP A 78 -34.14 -54.19 48.18
CA ASP A 78 -33.23 -55.26 48.62
C ASP A 78 -32.60 -54.90 49.97
N THR A 79 -32.62 -55.81 50.94
CA THR A 79 -32.08 -55.60 52.27
C THR A 79 -30.55 -55.75 52.34
N LEU A 80 -29.92 -56.20 51.26
CA LEU A 80 -28.45 -56.29 51.04
C LEU A 80 -27.74 -57.26 52.04
N LYS A 81 -28.48 -58.03 52.81
CA LYS A 81 -27.94 -58.99 53.84
C LYS A 81 -26.88 -58.32 54.74
N ILE A 82 -27.19 -57.21 55.32
CA ILE A 82 -26.29 -56.42 56.18
C ILE A 82 -26.59 -56.53 57.67
N ASP A 83 -27.36 -57.50 58.06
CA ASP A 83 -27.80 -57.60 59.45
C ASP A 83 -26.66 -58.13 60.37
N ASP A 84 -25.73 -58.87 59.83
CA ASP A 84 -24.62 -59.54 60.61
C ASP A 84 -23.31 -58.67 60.58
N ILE A 85 -23.34 -57.42 60.15
CA ILE A 85 -22.16 -56.49 60.06
C ILE A 85 -22.18 -55.45 61.19
N ASP A 86 -20.97 -54.91 61.49
CA ASP A 86 -20.82 -53.77 62.43
C ASP A 86 -21.80 -52.67 62.17
N ILE A 87 -22.34 -52.00 63.25
CA ILE A 87 -23.38 -51.02 63.19
C ILE A 87 -22.93 -49.73 62.45
N HIS A 88 -21.62 -49.42 62.56
CA HIS A 88 -21.08 -48.20 61.80
C HIS A 88 -21.01 -48.50 60.32
N LEU A 89 -20.59 -49.76 59.98
CA LEU A 89 -20.54 -50.16 58.59
C LEU A 89 -21.96 -50.30 57.99
N LYS A 90 -22.94 -50.84 58.79
CA LYS A 90 -24.36 -50.89 58.37
C LYS A 90 -24.87 -49.45 57.99
N ARG A 91 -24.63 -48.48 58.87
CA ARG A 91 -25.02 -47.11 58.63
C ARG A 91 -24.34 -46.54 57.35
N LEU A 92 -23.07 -46.84 57.11
CA LEU A 92 -22.34 -46.37 55.89
C LEU A 92 -22.95 -46.97 54.63
N VAL A 93 -23.29 -48.29 54.68
CA VAL A 93 -23.93 -49.02 53.56
C VAL A 93 -25.31 -48.43 53.27
N GLU A 94 -26.14 -48.22 54.26
CA GLU A 94 -27.49 -47.63 54.11
C GLU A 94 -27.42 -46.22 53.57
N ARG A 95 -26.48 -45.41 54.07
CA ARG A 95 -26.28 -44.05 53.57
C ARG A 95 -25.83 -44.00 52.09
N GLY A 96 -24.84 -44.86 51.74
CA GLY A 96 -24.33 -44.92 50.34
C GLY A 96 -25.39 -45.47 49.39
N LYS A 97 -26.16 -46.51 49.80
CA LYS A 97 -27.30 -47.02 49.05
C LYS A 97 -28.35 -45.92 48.81
N LYS A 98 -28.76 -45.20 49.87
CA LYS A 98 -29.72 -44.06 49.75
C LYS A 98 -29.27 -42.96 48.85
N GLU A 99 -27.97 -42.54 48.90
CA GLU A 99 -27.41 -41.50 48.03
C GLU A 99 -27.49 -41.93 46.57
N VAL A 100 -27.01 -43.10 46.20
CA VAL A 100 -27.04 -43.62 44.83
C VAL A 100 -28.45 -43.67 44.28
N ILE A 101 -29.40 -44.25 45.06
CA ILE A 101 -30.81 -44.36 44.66
C ILE A 101 -31.41 -42.97 44.45
N SER A 102 -31.17 -42.02 45.36
CA SER A 102 -31.75 -40.70 45.28
C SER A 102 -31.25 -39.92 44.05
N VAL A 103 -29.94 -40.06 43.72
CA VAL A 103 -29.37 -39.40 42.53
C VAL A 103 -29.91 -40.04 41.25
N ILE A 104 -29.94 -41.37 41.16
CA ILE A 104 -30.48 -42.06 39.99
C ILE A 104 -31.94 -41.70 39.78
N LYS A 105 -32.78 -41.77 40.81
CA LYS A 105 -34.20 -41.39 40.71
C LYS A 105 -34.37 -39.96 40.20
N ARG A 106 -33.62 -39.01 40.76
CA ARG A 106 -33.71 -37.59 40.35
C ARG A 106 -33.22 -37.35 38.91
N GLU A 107 -32.08 -37.91 38.52
CA GLU A 107 -31.50 -37.63 37.21
C GLU A 107 -32.17 -38.43 36.09
N SER A 108 -32.70 -39.66 36.36
CA SER A 108 -33.38 -40.47 35.35
C SER A 108 -34.77 -39.93 34.95
N ILE A 109 -35.40 -39.04 35.72
CA ILE A 109 -36.67 -38.38 35.38
C ILE A 109 -36.50 -37.04 34.71
N VAL A 110 -35.23 -36.59 34.50
CA VAL A 110 -34.94 -35.31 33.77
C VAL A 110 -35.52 -35.44 32.38
N GLN A 111 -36.32 -34.45 32.00
CA GLN A 111 -36.90 -34.38 30.66
C GLN A 111 -35.80 -34.06 29.67
N LEU A 112 -35.51 -35.01 28.76
CA LEU A 112 -34.61 -34.79 27.64
C LEU A 112 -35.31 -33.92 26.57
N PRO A 113 -34.69 -32.83 26.06
CA PRO A 113 -35.31 -31.95 25.09
C PRO A 113 -35.68 -32.68 23.80
N GLU A 114 -36.74 -32.19 23.14
CA GLU A 114 -37.09 -32.59 21.78
C GLU A 114 -36.04 -32.09 20.79
N ILE A 115 -35.80 -32.85 19.71
CA ILE A 115 -34.76 -32.54 18.73
C ILE A 115 -35.41 -32.15 17.41
N ASN A 116 -35.55 -30.85 17.17
CA ASN A 116 -36.10 -30.30 15.92
C ASN A 116 -35.11 -29.47 15.14
N SER A 117 -34.08 -28.95 15.82
CA SER A 117 -33.03 -28.12 15.24
C SER A 117 -31.65 -28.64 15.67
N TYR A 118 -30.59 -28.12 15.05
CA TYR A 118 -29.20 -28.39 15.45
C TYR A 118 -28.88 -27.80 16.84
N ASP A 119 -29.49 -26.72 17.23
CA ASP A 119 -29.33 -26.17 18.58
C ASP A 119 -29.94 -27.07 19.64
N ASP A 120 -31.07 -27.74 19.33
CA ASP A 120 -31.65 -28.77 20.23
C ASP A 120 -30.69 -29.94 20.42
N VAL A 121 -29.91 -30.30 19.38
CA VAL A 121 -28.85 -31.33 19.50
C VAL A 121 -27.80 -30.95 20.54
N LYS A 122 -27.33 -29.69 20.52
CA LYS A 122 -26.36 -29.18 21.50
C LYS A 122 -26.94 -29.18 22.93
N ILE A 123 -28.17 -28.72 23.08
CA ILE A 123 -28.88 -28.64 24.37
C ILE A 123 -29.08 -30.05 24.91
N PHE A 124 -29.48 -31.00 24.05
CA PHE A 124 -29.64 -32.39 24.41
C PHE A 124 -28.29 -32.99 24.89
N ASN A 125 -27.22 -32.85 24.14
CA ASN A 125 -25.90 -33.33 24.50
C ASN A 125 -25.42 -32.76 25.85
N ALA A 126 -25.58 -31.47 26.07
CA ALA A 126 -25.23 -30.82 27.35
C ALA A 126 -26.06 -31.38 28.52
N THR A 127 -27.35 -31.62 28.28
CA THR A 127 -28.25 -32.18 29.30
C THR A 127 -27.91 -33.60 29.63
N ALA A 128 -27.67 -34.44 28.62
CA ALA A 128 -27.26 -35.84 28.79
C ALA A 128 -25.88 -35.97 29.50
N ASN A 129 -24.90 -35.15 29.08
CA ASN A 129 -23.58 -35.11 29.75
C ASN A 129 -23.70 -34.77 31.24
N ARG A 130 -24.50 -33.75 31.58
CA ARG A 130 -24.69 -33.34 32.98
C ARG A 130 -25.36 -34.41 33.80
N MET A 131 -26.40 -35.07 33.25
CA MET A 131 -27.09 -36.20 33.88
C MET A 131 -26.16 -37.38 34.12
N LEU A 132 -25.46 -37.85 33.09
CA LEU A 132 -24.51 -38.97 33.16
C LEU A 132 -23.37 -38.71 34.14
N LYS A 133 -22.83 -37.48 34.15
CA LYS A 133 -21.79 -37.06 35.11
C LYS A 133 -22.30 -37.16 36.55
N LYS A 134 -23.49 -36.67 36.87
CA LYS A 134 -24.03 -36.74 38.24
C LYS A 134 -24.26 -38.15 38.72
N ILE A 135 -24.80 -39.03 37.85
CA ILE A 135 -25.01 -40.46 38.20
C ILE A 135 -23.65 -41.14 38.34
N GLY A 136 -22.72 -40.90 37.44
CA GLY A 136 -21.37 -41.47 37.50
C GLY A 136 -20.61 -41.05 38.77
N ASP A 137 -20.67 -39.76 39.13
CA ASP A 137 -20.05 -39.23 40.35
C ASP A 137 -20.64 -39.87 41.62
N ALA A 138 -21.97 -40.05 41.68
CA ALA A 138 -22.61 -40.71 42.82
C ALA A 138 -22.15 -42.17 42.95
N LEU A 139 -22.15 -42.91 41.84
CA LEU A 139 -21.66 -44.31 41.83
C LEU A 139 -20.16 -44.39 42.15
N GLY A 140 -19.36 -43.43 41.68
CA GLY A 140 -17.93 -43.34 41.97
C GLY A 140 -17.64 -43.12 43.45
N ARG A 141 -18.31 -42.16 44.08
CA ARG A 141 -18.19 -41.89 45.52
C ARG A 141 -18.58 -43.08 46.37
N GLN A 142 -19.63 -43.79 45.99
CA GLN A 142 -20.17 -44.94 46.74
C GLN A 142 -19.68 -46.31 46.20
N SER A 143 -18.63 -46.30 45.35
CA SER A 143 -18.19 -47.51 44.64
C SER A 143 -17.86 -48.64 45.57
N ARG A 144 -17.15 -48.42 46.68
CA ARG A 144 -16.80 -49.53 47.69
C ARG A 144 -18.02 -50.11 48.26
N VAL A 145 -18.99 -49.34 48.72
CA VAL A 145 -20.23 -49.83 49.33
C VAL A 145 -21.04 -50.63 48.32
N ILE A 146 -21.24 -50.07 47.12
CA ILE A 146 -22.07 -50.68 46.08
C ILE A 146 -21.41 -51.98 45.53
N HIS A 147 -20.09 -52.04 45.35
CA HIS A 147 -19.39 -53.19 44.84
C HIS A 147 -19.33 -54.34 45.87
N ILE A 148 -19.25 -54.07 47.17
CA ILE A 148 -19.17 -55.08 48.19
C ILE A 148 -20.55 -55.65 48.53
N PHE A 149 -21.51 -54.75 48.82
CA PHE A 149 -22.82 -55.14 49.35
C PHE A 149 -23.93 -55.26 48.30
N ALA A 150 -23.76 -54.61 47.13
CA ALA A 150 -24.76 -54.60 46.06
C ALA A 150 -24.16 -54.99 44.70
N LYS A 151 -23.22 -55.91 44.63
CA LYS A 151 -22.43 -56.28 43.44
C LYS A 151 -23.26 -56.56 42.21
N LYS A 152 -24.40 -57.20 42.29
CA LYS A 152 -25.27 -57.46 41.11
C LYS A 152 -25.84 -56.19 40.53
N TYR A 153 -26.18 -55.17 41.35
CA TYR A 153 -26.69 -53.89 40.93
C TYR A 153 -25.54 -53.02 40.39
N ALA A 154 -24.36 -53.05 41.03
CA ALA A 154 -23.17 -52.34 40.56
C ALA A 154 -22.81 -52.76 39.14
N SER A 155 -22.81 -54.01 38.79
CA SER A 155 -22.50 -54.52 37.46
C SER A 155 -23.53 -54.13 36.44
N LYS A 156 -24.83 -54.21 36.75
CA LYS A 156 -25.89 -53.75 35.84
C LYS A 156 -25.82 -52.24 35.61
N LEU A 157 -25.79 -51.39 36.67
CA LEU A 157 -25.68 -49.95 36.57
C LEU A 157 -24.45 -49.51 35.82
N LYS A 158 -23.27 -50.12 36.03
CA LYS A 158 -22.05 -49.85 35.30
C LYS A 158 -22.19 -50.18 33.81
N GLY A 159 -22.85 -51.27 33.45
CA GLY A 159 -23.09 -51.69 32.08
C GLY A 159 -23.97 -50.68 31.33
N ASP A 160 -25.12 -50.34 31.91
CA ASP A 160 -26.09 -49.41 31.30
C ASP A 160 -25.52 -47.99 31.20
N LEU A 161 -24.84 -47.51 32.24
CA LEU A 161 -24.15 -46.20 32.19
C LEU A 161 -23.07 -46.17 31.13
N LYS A 162 -22.29 -47.23 30.96
CA LYS A 162 -21.29 -47.30 29.90
C LYS A 162 -21.94 -47.17 28.52
N VAL A 163 -23.02 -47.90 28.26
CA VAL A 163 -23.77 -47.77 27.00
C VAL A 163 -24.27 -46.35 26.77
N MET A 164 -24.82 -45.71 27.81
CA MET A 164 -25.29 -44.33 27.71
C MET A 164 -24.13 -43.34 27.43
N THR A 165 -23.00 -43.50 28.11
CA THR A 165 -21.82 -42.67 27.91
C THR A 165 -21.27 -42.84 26.51
N ASP A 166 -21.07 -44.10 26.05
CA ASP A 166 -20.58 -44.37 24.69
C ASP A 166 -21.49 -43.72 23.63
N ARG A 167 -22.82 -43.75 23.82
CA ARG A 167 -23.79 -43.07 22.92
C ARG A 167 -23.69 -41.56 22.97
N ASN A 168 -23.47 -41.02 24.14
CA ASN A 168 -23.34 -39.56 24.28
C ASN A 168 -22.01 -39.05 23.71
N ASP A 169 -20.95 -39.81 23.77
CA ASP A 169 -19.67 -39.54 23.15
C ASP A 169 -19.77 -39.56 21.61
N GLU A 170 -20.60 -40.54 21.07
CA GLU A 170 -20.94 -40.53 19.63
C GLU A 170 -21.60 -39.20 19.23
N ILE A 171 -22.56 -38.68 20.01
CA ILE A 171 -23.22 -37.38 19.74
C ILE A 171 -22.21 -36.20 19.80
N THR A 172 -21.32 -36.25 20.81
CA THR A 172 -20.30 -35.21 20.96
C THR A 172 -19.38 -35.18 19.73
N THR A 173 -19.01 -36.35 19.22
CA THR A 173 -18.20 -36.50 18.01
C THR A 173 -18.94 -35.93 16.78
N ILE A 174 -20.23 -36.22 16.64
CA ILE A 174 -21.09 -35.72 15.55
C ILE A 174 -21.15 -34.20 15.60
N ILE A 175 -21.32 -33.59 16.78
CA ILE A 175 -21.36 -32.14 16.97
C ILE A 175 -20.01 -31.49 16.54
N THR A 176 -18.89 -32.11 16.96
CA THR A 176 -17.56 -31.63 16.61
C THR A 176 -17.34 -31.63 15.09
N ASN A 177 -17.64 -32.78 14.46
CA ASN A 177 -17.52 -32.92 13.00
C ASN A 177 -18.42 -31.93 12.22
N HIS A 178 -19.62 -31.62 12.74
CA HIS A 178 -20.48 -30.62 12.14
C HIS A 178 -19.91 -29.20 12.28
N SER A 179 -19.33 -28.89 13.42
CA SER A 179 -18.67 -27.58 13.61
C SER A 179 -17.50 -27.40 12.65
N GLU A 180 -16.70 -28.43 12.41
CA GLU A 180 -15.63 -28.42 11.43
C GLU A 180 -16.17 -28.25 10.00
N LEU A 181 -17.28 -28.92 9.66
CA LEU A 181 -17.96 -28.75 8.37
C LEU A 181 -18.42 -27.29 8.17
N GLU A 182 -19.06 -26.70 9.19
CA GLU A 182 -19.52 -25.31 9.12
C GLU A 182 -18.33 -24.34 8.86
N THR A 183 -17.23 -24.53 9.59
CA THR A 183 -16.02 -23.71 9.38
C THR A 183 -15.49 -23.83 7.94
N LYS A 184 -15.47 -25.04 7.39
CA LYS A 184 -15.03 -25.24 5.99
C LYS A 184 -15.98 -24.61 4.98
N ILE A 185 -17.29 -24.68 5.21
CA ILE A 185 -18.28 -24.02 4.34
C ILE A 185 -18.14 -22.51 4.42
N GLU A 186 -17.92 -21.93 5.59
CA GLU A 186 -17.64 -20.51 5.74
C GLU A 186 -16.38 -20.09 4.95
N GLN A 187 -15.30 -20.89 5.02
CA GLN A 187 -14.07 -20.65 4.24
C GLN A 187 -14.34 -20.67 2.72
N ILE A 188 -15.23 -21.57 2.24
CA ILE A 188 -15.66 -21.56 0.84
C ILE A 188 -16.32 -20.22 0.48
N PHE A 189 -17.29 -19.76 1.27
CA PHE A 189 -17.99 -18.50 1.01
C PHE A 189 -17.06 -17.29 1.06
N GLU A 190 -16.17 -17.24 2.03
CA GLU A 190 -15.17 -16.17 2.12
C GLU A 190 -14.25 -16.13 0.88
N THR A 191 -13.82 -17.32 0.43
CA THR A 191 -12.96 -17.43 -0.75
C THR A 191 -13.71 -17.09 -2.03
N MET A 192 -14.98 -17.47 -2.14
CA MET A 192 -15.86 -17.07 -3.26
C MET A 192 -16.03 -15.54 -3.31
N ASN A 193 -16.21 -14.89 -2.17
CA ASN A 193 -16.27 -13.42 -2.11
C ASN A 193 -14.96 -12.77 -2.58
N LYS A 194 -13.79 -13.32 -2.19
CA LYS A 194 -12.49 -12.85 -2.68
C LYS A 194 -12.36 -12.99 -4.21
N ILE A 195 -12.88 -14.07 -4.79
CA ILE A 195 -12.91 -14.26 -6.25
C ILE A 195 -13.77 -13.18 -6.91
N GLU A 196 -14.95 -12.90 -6.38
CA GLU A 196 -15.85 -11.88 -6.92
C GLU A 196 -15.25 -10.48 -6.84
N GLN A 197 -14.66 -10.13 -5.70
CA GLN A 197 -13.93 -8.87 -5.53
C GLN A 197 -12.75 -8.74 -6.51
N SER A 198 -12.00 -9.84 -6.71
CA SER A 198 -10.89 -9.86 -7.68
C SER A 198 -11.39 -9.67 -9.11
N LYS A 199 -12.49 -10.31 -9.52
CA LYS A 199 -13.11 -10.12 -10.84
C LYS A 199 -13.56 -8.67 -11.05
N LYS A 200 -14.19 -8.06 -10.05
CA LYS A 200 -14.59 -6.66 -10.11
C LYS A 200 -13.38 -5.73 -10.25
N LEU A 201 -12.34 -5.95 -9.44
CA LEU A 201 -11.10 -5.16 -9.51
C LEU A 201 -10.43 -5.26 -10.89
N ILE A 202 -10.41 -6.43 -11.51
CA ILE A 202 -9.88 -6.62 -12.87
C ILE A 202 -10.68 -5.79 -13.89
N THR A 203 -12.01 -5.74 -13.76
CA THR A 203 -12.85 -4.93 -14.64
C THR A 203 -12.55 -3.45 -14.47
N ASP A 204 -12.53 -2.96 -13.22
CA ASP A 204 -12.28 -1.56 -12.88
C ASP A 204 -10.87 -1.10 -13.35
N LEU A 205 -9.85 -1.92 -13.13
CA LEU A 205 -8.48 -1.67 -13.60
C LEU A 205 -8.38 -1.67 -15.13
N GLY A 206 -9.11 -2.57 -15.81
CA GLY A 206 -9.20 -2.62 -17.27
C GLY A 206 -9.79 -1.34 -17.87
N GLU A 207 -10.84 -0.82 -17.27
CA GLU A 207 -11.44 0.46 -17.67
C GLU A 207 -10.48 1.63 -17.42
N GLN A 208 -9.82 1.67 -16.26
CA GLN A 208 -8.81 2.69 -15.97
C GLN A 208 -7.63 2.64 -16.93
N GLN A 209 -7.15 1.45 -17.30
CA GLN A 209 -6.09 1.27 -18.28
C GLN A 209 -6.50 1.84 -19.64
N LYS A 210 -7.70 1.54 -20.11
CA LYS A 210 -8.24 2.02 -21.39
C LYS A 210 -8.33 3.54 -21.42
N LEU A 211 -8.87 4.15 -20.35
CA LEU A 211 -8.97 5.60 -20.23
C LEU A 211 -7.60 6.27 -20.20
N THR A 212 -6.67 5.71 -19.43
CA THR A 212 -5.30 6.26 -19.30
C THR A 212 -4.54 6.16 -20.62
N LYS A 213 -4.68 5.06 -21.38
CA LYS A 213 -4.09 4.93 -22.73
C LYS A 213 -4.63 5.99 -23.67
N LYS A 214 -5.94 6.21 -23.69
CA LYS A 214 -6.55 7.26 -24.51
C LYS A 214 -5.98 8.66 -24.16
N THR A 215 -5.83 8.96 -22.87
CA THR A 215 -5.26 10.25 -22.46
C THR A 215 -3.80 10.39 -22.90
N ILE A 216 -3.02 9.32 -22.91
CA ILE A 216 -1.65 9.35 -23.43
C ILE A 216 -1.65 9.61 -24.94
N ASP A 217 -2.53 8.99 -25.72
CA ASP A 217 -2.63 9.19 -27.16
C ASP A 217 -3.00 10.67 -27.47
N ASP A 218 -3.94 11.24 -26.71
CA ASP A 218 -4.31 12.67 -26.82
C ASP A 218 -3.12 13.60 -26.49
N LEU A 219 -2.32 13.25 -25.45
CA LEU A 219 -1.12 13.98 -25.11
C LEU A 219 -0.02 13.86 -26.16
N VAL A 220 0.15 12.70 -26.78
CA VAL A 220 1.12 12.51 -27.87
C VAL A 220 0.79 13.44 -29.02
N THR A 221 -0.49 13.49 -29.45
CA THR A 221 -0.92 14.40 -30.53
C THR A 221 -0.73 15.87 -30.16
N THR A 222 -0.90 16.23 -28.88
CA THR A 222 -0.69 17.57 -28.38
C THR A 222 0.79 17.95 -28.37
N ILE A 223 1.66 17.04 -27.90
CA ILE A 223 3.12 17.19 -27.91
C ILE A 223 3.62 17.42 -29.34
N GLU A 224 3.18 16.60 -30.29
CA GLU A 224 3.58 16.77 -31.71
C GLU A 224 3.16 18.14 -32.29
N ARG A 225 1.99 18.63 -31.90
CA ARG A 225 1.52 19.97 -32.29
C ARG A 225 2.38 21.06 -31.67
N ASP A 226 2.71 20.95 -30.40
CA ASP A 226 3.55 21.93 -29.69
C ASP A 226 4.99 21.91 -30.23
N GLU A 227 5.55 20.74 -30.53
CA GLU A 227 6.88 20.61 -31.16
C GLU A 227 6.92 21.29 -32.54
N LYS A 228 5.92 21.03 -33.40
CA LYS A 228 5.79 21.72 -34.70
C LYS A 228 5.61 23.24 -34.54
N GLY A 229 4.84 23.65 -33.53
CA GLY A 229 4.67 25.06 -33.23
C GLY A 229 5.96 25.76 -32.78
N ILE A 230 6.81 25.06 -32.00
CA ILE A 230 8.13 25.53 -31.59
C ILE A 230 9.10 25.57 -32.79
N GLU A 231 9.08 24.51 -33.59
CA GLU A 231 9.89 24.43 -34.82
C GLU A 231 9.58 25.54 -35.81
N ASN A 232 8.30 25.81 -36.01
CA ASN A 232 7.87 26.94 -36.89
C ASN A 232 8.38 28.30 -36.39
N ILE A 233 8.39 28.52 -35.05
CA ILE A 233 8.95 29.74 -34.49
C ILE A 233 10.46 29.78 -34.72
N LYS A 234 11.18 28.69 -34.48
CA LYS A 234 12.64 28.60 -34.63
C LYS A 234 13.10 28.73 -36.11
N ASN A 235 12.23 28.35 -37.04
CA ASN A 235 12.50 28.45 -38.48
C ASN A 235 11.99 29.78 -39.09
N SER A 236 11.40 30.65 -38.27
CA SER A 236 10.92 31.94 -38.76
C SER A 236 12.07 32.94 -39.02
N SER A 237 11.85 33.88 -39.98
CA SER A 237 12.79 34.94 -40.26
C SER A 237 13.06 35.81 -39.03
N GLU A 238 12.03 36.06 -38.23
CA GLU A 238 12.13 36.85 -37.01
C GLU A 238 13.08 36.21 -35.99
N TYR A 239 13.05 34.86 -35.86
CA TYR A 239 13.96 34.15 -34.95
C TYR A 239 15.40 34.15 -35.48
N ALA A 240 15.61 34.05 -36.78
CA ALA A 240 16.92 34.18 -37.40
C ALA A 240 17.51 35.57 -37.15
N GLU A 241 16.71 36.64 -37.32
CA GLU A 241 17.11 38.01 -36.98
C GLU A 241 17.45 38.17 -35.49
N PHE A 242 16.66 37.56 -34.62
CA PHE A 242 16.92 37.58 -33.18
C PHE A 242 18.28 36.94 -32.86
N LEU A 243 18.63 35.80 -33.45
CA LEU A 243 19.93 35.16 -33.25
C LEU A 243 21.08 36.04 -33.73
N GLU A 244 20.94 36.65 -34.91
CA GLU A 244 21.93 37.57 -35.46
C GLU A 244 22.14 38.80 -34.55
N ILE A 245 21.06 39.35 -34.00
CA ILE A 245 21.09 40.46 -33.04
C ILE A 245 21.80 40.07 -31.75
N ASN A 246 21.56 38.84 -31.21
CA ASN A 246 22.25 38.39 -30.04
C ASN A 246 23.75 38.19 -30.27
N GLU A 247 24.17 37.63 -31.41
CA GLU A 247 25.59 37.54 -31.79
C GLU A 247 26.27 38.91 -31.85
N LYS A 248 25.57 39.90 -32.42
CA LYS A 248 26.07 41.29 -32.44
C LYS A 248 26.19 41.84 -31.01
N LEU A 249 25.25 41.57 -30.12
CA LEU A 249 25.31 42.01 -28.72
C LEU A 249 26.49 41.38 -27.96
N ASP A 250 26.75 40.12 -28.19
CA ASP A 250 27.91 39.41 -27.59
C ASP A 250 29.24 39.98 -28.13
N SER A 251 29.30 40.31 -29.43
CA SER A 251 30.46 40.92 -30.02
C SER A 251 30.75 42.31 -29.45
N LEU A 252 29.70 43.08 -29.13
CA LEU A 252 29.83 44.39 -28.48
C LEU A 252 30.44 44.28 -27.07
N SER A 253 30.23 43.22 -26.35
CA SER A 253 30.88 42.98 -25.03
C SER A 253 32.40 42.91 -25.17
N SER A 254 32.90 42.29 -26.23
CA SER A 254 34.32 42.22 -26.55
C SER A 254 34.87 43.59 -26.96
N GLU A 255 34.11 44.35 -27.76
CA GLU A 255 34.49 45.70 -28.19
C GLU A 255 34.55 46.66 -27.00
N LYS A 256 33.59 46.62 -26.07
CA LYS A 256 33.64 47.37 -24.81
C LYS A 256 34.93 47.17 -24.07
N ASN A 257 35.31 45.87 -23.88
CA ASN A 257 36.53 45.52 -23.14
C ASN A 257 37.81 46.06 -23.86
N LYS A 258 37.84 46.05 -25.19
CA LYS A 258 38.96 46.61 -25.96
C LYS A 258 39.07 48.14 -25.75
N ILE A 259 37.94 48.87 -25.91
CA ILE A 259 37.88 50.33 -25.68
C ILE A 259 38.30 50.66 -24.26
N LYS A 260 37.79 49.96 -23.29
CA LYS A 260 38.11 50.14 -21.87
C LYS A 260 39.61 49.88 -21.62
N SER A 261 40.17 48.81 -22.13
CA SER A 261 41.61 48.50 -21.98
C SER A 261 42.50 49.54 -22.65
N GLU A 262 42.19 50.04 -23.84
CA GLU A 262 42.93 51.11 -24.52
C GLU A 262 42.97 52.39 -23.66
N ILE A 263 41.85 52.78 -23.11
CA ILE A 263 41.72 54.00 -22.26
C ILE A 263 42.52 53.79 -20.95
N GLU A 264 42.32 52.68 -20.26
CA GLU A 264 43.03 52.37 -19.01
C GLU A 264 44.56 52.33 -19.22
N LEU A 265 45.01 51.74 -20.29
CA LEU A 265 46.42 51.69 -20.64
C LEU A 265 47.02 53.11 -20.83
N GLN A 266 46.32 53.98 -21.54
CA GLN A 266 46.74 55.34 -21.75
C GLN A 266 46.78 56.18 -20.47
N PHE A 267 45.70 56.07 -19.66
CA PHE A 267 45.59 56.80 -18.38
C PHE A 267 46.57 56.27 -17.32
N THR A 268 46.96 55.01 -17.41
CA THR A 268 48.02 54.42 -16.53
C THR A 268 49.33 55.15 -16.71
N LYS A 269 49.70 55.61 -17.95
CA LYS A 269 50.92 56.35 -18.22
C LYS A 269 50.99 57.66 -17.44
N ILE A 270 49.86 58.34 -17.29
CA ILE A 270 49.74 59.66 -16.63
C ILE A 270 49.21 59.59 -15.20
N SER A 271 48.90 58.42 -14.68
CA SER A 271 48.26 58.23 -13.35
C SER A 271 49.07 58.86 -12.22
N ARG A 272 50.43 58.75 -12.28
CA ARG A 272 51.31 59.32 -11.25
C ARG A 272 51.29 60.86 -11.21
N PRO A 273 51.46 61.58 -12.32
CA PRO A 273 51.29 63.01 -12.37
C PRO A 273 49.93 63.49 -11.89
N LEU A 274 48.84 62.84 -12.34
CA LEU A 274 47.48 63.16 -11.94
C LEU A 274 47.26 62.96 -10.43
N ASN A 275 47.71 61.86 -9.87
CA ASN A 275 47.63 61.64 -8.43
C ASN A 275 48.35 62.73 -7.62
N LYS A 276 49.51 63.15 -8.04
CA LYS A 276 50.22 64.29 -7.41
C LYS A 276 49.53 65.61 -7.57
N TYR A 277 48.93 65.85 -8.73
CA TYR A 277 48.13 67.04 -8.98
C TYR A 277 46.91 67.16 -8.10
N VAL A 278 46.23 66.04 -7.70
CA VAL A 278 45.13 66.06 -6.72
C VAL A 278 45.48 66.82 -5.44
N TYR A 279 46.72 66.72 -4.99
CA TYR A 279 47.13 67.32 -3.71
C TYR A 279 47.59 68.77 -3.83
N VAL A 280 48.12 69.19 -5.00
CA VAL A 280 48.65 70.53 -5.20
C VAL A 280 47.68 71.46 -6.02
N SER A 281 46.58 70.89 -6.47
CA SER A 281 45.64 71.57 -7.36
C SER A 281 44.78 72.62 -6.63
N SER A 282 44.56 73.76 -7.29
CA SER A 282 43.60 74.77 -6.93
C SER A 282 42.20 74.54 -7.56
N LEU A 283 41.92 73.31 -7.99
CA LEU A 283 40.65 72.96 -8.60
C LEU A 283 39.52 73.05 -7.55
N ASP A 284 38.34 73.46 -8.03
CA ASP A 284 37.13 73.43 -7.21
C ASP A 284 36.71 72.03 -6.81
N LYS A 285 35.72 71.90 -5.90
CA LYS A 285 35.30 70.60 -5.44
C LYS A 285 34.75 69.67 -6.54
N PRO A 286 33.90 70.10 -7.49
CA PRO A 286 33.46 69.30 -8.61
C PRO A 286 34.59 68.79 -9.50
N GLN A 287 35.49 69.68 -9.92
CA GLN A 287 36.64 69.28 -10.73
C GLN A 287 37.61 68.35 -10.04
N LYS A 288 37.79 68.55 -8.73
CA LYS A 288 38.63 67.63 -7.92
C LYS A 288 38.03 66.23 -7.82
N LYS A 289 36.70 66.13 -7.70
CA LYS A 289 35.97 64.84 -7.74
C LYS A 289 36.09 64.20 -9.13
N LEU A 290 35.96 64.98 -10.18
CA LEU A 290 36.15 64.54 -11.57
C LEU A 290 37.55 63.97 -11.78
N LEU A 291 38.58 64.63 -11.30
CA LEU A 291 39.96 64.20 -11.37
C LEU A 291 40.21 62.87 -10.66
N VAL A 292 39.65 62.68 -9.45
CA VAL A 292 39.75 61.41 -8.71
C VAL A 292 39.08 60.30 -9.49
N ASN A 293 37.85 60.53 -9.97
CA ASN A 293 37.12 59.53 -10.74
C ASN A 293 37.82 59.22 -12.08
N LEU A 294 38.44 60.20 -12.72
CA LEU A 294 39.20 60.02 -13.95
C LEU A 294 40.44 59.17 -13.77
N ILE A 295 41.06 59.23 -12.58
CA ILE A 295 42.21 58.35 -12.22
C ILE A 295 41.76 56.92 -11.94
N GLU A 296 40.61 56.75 -11.26
CA GLU A 296 40.10 55.45 -10.85
C GLU A 296 39.40 54.69 -11.99
N ASN A 297 38.55 55.41 -12.75
CA ASN A 297 37.72 54.79 -13.77
C ASN A 297 37.67 55.73 -15.02
N PRO A 298 38.72 55.89 -15.78
CA PRO A 298 38.80 56.82 -16.88
C PRO A 298 37.78 56.54 -18.00
N HIS A 299 37.46 55.29 -18.28
CA HIS A 299 36.48 54.91 -19.29
C HIS A 299 35.08 55.48 -18.97
N ASP A 300 34.62 55.45 -17.73
CA ASP A 300 33.25 55.83 -17.34
C ASP A 300 33.10 57.38 -17.26
N ILE A 301 34.20 58.09 -17.19
CA ILE A 301 34.24 59.55 -17.06
C ILE A 301 34.44 60.23 -18.41
N LEU A 302 34.99 59.54 -19.40
CA LEU A 302 35.23 60.08 -20.77
C LEU A 302 33.91 60.15 -21.56
N ILE A 303 33.07 61.11 -21.19
CA ILE A 303 31.82 61.42 -21.88
C ILE A 303 31.86 62.86 -22.38
N ASP A 304 31.04 63.17 -23.39
CA ASP A 304 31.03 64.52 -24.06
C ASP A 304 30.81 65.64 -23.05
N SER A 305 29.94 65.48 -22.07
CA SER A 305 29.67 66.48 -21.03
C SER A 305 30.90 66.83 -20.17
N ASN A 306 31.84 65.91 -20.00
CA ASN A 306 33.02 66.12 -19.16
C ASN A 306 34.27 66.51 -19.95
N LYS A 307 34.17 66.50 -21.28
CA LYS A 307 35.30 66.70 -22.18
C LYS A 307 36.10 67.98 -21.87
N GLN A 308 35.41 69.15 -21.73
CA GLN A 308 36.06 70.42 -21.45
C GLN A 308 36.78 70.40 -20.10
N ASP A 309 36.14 69.91 -19.07
CA ASP A 309 36.72 69.85 -17.72
C ASP A 309 37.92 68.91 -17.68
N ILE A 310 37.85 67.77 -18.37
CA ILE A 310 38.96 66.78 -18.42
C ILE A 310 40.15 67.42 -19.15
N VAL A 311 39.92 68.09 -20.30
CA VAL A 311 40.99 68.81 -21.03
C VAL A 311 41.63 69.85 -20.12
N GLN A 312 40.82 70.66 -19.43
CA GLN A 312 41.31 71.70 -18.53
C GLN A 312 42.14 71.11 -17.36
N ILE A 313 41.72 69.94 -16.77
CA ILE A 313 42.44 69.27 -15.73
C ILE A 313 43.82 68.82 -16.26
N LEU A 314 43.86 68.19 -17.42
CA LEU A 314 45.10 67.70 -18.01
C LEU A 314 46.04 68.88 -18.39
N GLU A 315 45.55 69.93 -18.98
CA GLU A 315 46.34 71.17 -19.27
C GLU A 315 46.89 71.84 -18.00
N SER A 316 46.08 71.87 -16.93
CA SER A 316 46.49 72.41 -15.65
C SER A 316 47.53 71.54 -14.97
N THR A 317 47.39 70.19 -15.11
CA THR A 317 48.44 69.20 -14.65
C THR A 317 49.73 69.44 -15.46
N ARG A 318 49.67 69.65 -16.78
CA ARG A 318 50.79 69.94 -17.65
C ARG A 318 51.52 71.23 -17.20
N LYS A 319 50.81 72.30 -16.97
CA LYS A 319 51.36 73.56 -16.44
C LYS A 319 51.98 73.36 -15.05
N GLY A 320 51.38 72.57 -14.19
CA GLY A 320 51.94 72.20 -12.86
C GLY A 320 53.27 71.43 -12.92
N ILE A 321 53.45 70.60 -13.93
CA ILE A 321 54.72 69.87 -14.17
C ILE A 321 55.74 70.90 -14.72
N GLN A 322 55.41 71.74 -15.67
CA GLN A 322 56.29 72.75 -16.26
C GLN A 322 56.79 73.79 -15.23
N SER A 323 55.96 74.17 -14.28
CA SER A 323 56.33 75.11 -13.20
C SER A 323 57.04 74.44 -12.02
N GLY A 324 57.15 73.09 -12.02
CA GLY A 324 57.76 72.40 -10.91
C GLY A 324 56.85 72.16 -9.67
N SER A 325 55.60 72.68 -9.69
CA SER A 325 54.62 72.45 -8.58
C SER A 325 54.17 71.02 -8.50
N VAL A 326 54.14 70.27 -9.63
CA VAL A 326 53.94 68.83 -9.67
C VAL A 326 55.28 68.10 -9.89
N SER A 327 55.89 67.58 -8.87
CA SER A 327 57.20 66.92 -8.98
C SER A 327 57.08 65.53 -9.65
N VAL A 328 57.74 65.34 -10.77
CA VAL A 328 57.81 64.07 -11.54
C VAL A 328 59.26 63.63 -11.68
N LYS A 329 59.53 62.32 -11.92
CA LYS A 329 60.88 61.82 -12.07
C LYS A 329 61.51 62.21 -13.41
N ASP A 330 60.70 62.27 -14.47
CA ASP A 330 61.09 62.62 -15.85
C ASP A 330 60.06 63.64 -16.38
N THR A 331 60.43 64.87 -16.45
CA THR A 331 59.57 65.96 -16.84
C THR A 331 59.18 65.89 -18.31
N ASP A 332 60.13 65.62 -19.16
CA ASP A 332 59.92 65.61 -20.63
C ASP A 332 59.01 64.43 -21.02
N LYS A 333 59.26 63.25 -20.43
CA LYS A 333 58.42 62.08 -20.67
C LYS A 333 57.01 62.26 -20.14
N SER A 334 56.83 62.90 -18.98
CA SER A 334 55.50 63.11 -18.38
C SER A 334 54.71 64.12 -19.17
N LEU A 335 55.35 65.18 -19.68
CA LEU A 335 54.71 66.20 -20.58
C LEU A 335 54.27 65.52 -21.86
N LEU A 336 55.17 64.79 -22.53
CA LEU A 336 54.84 64.06 -23.76
C LEU A 336 53.66 63.12 -23.59
N GLN A 337 53.59 62.38 -22.47
CA GLN A 337 52.49 61.43 -22.17
C GLN A 337 51.16 62.16 -21.93
N ILE A 338 51.18 63.35 -21.30
CA ILE A 338 49.97 64.19 -21.13
C ILE A 338 49.53 64.74 -22.49
N ASP A 339 50.43 65.21 -23.28
CA ASP A 339 50.14 65.77 -24.65
C ASP A 339 49.56 64.65 -25.56
N GLU A 340 50.12 63.46 -25.50
CA GLU A 340 49.58 62.26 -26.18
C GLU A 340 48.16 61.99 -25.69
N THR A 341 47.90 61.99 -24.39
CA THR A 341 46.60 61.70 -23.81
C THR A 341 45.57 62.77 -24.23
N LEU A 342 45.93 64.07 -24.17
CA LEU A 342 45.09 65.12 -24.64
C LEU A 342 44.65 64.98 -26.10
N SER A 343 45.59 64.57 -26.97
CA SER A 343 45.25 64.31 -28.38
C SER A 343 44.35 63.14 -28.62
N LEU A 344 44.36 62.13 -27.72
CA LEU A 344 43.54 60.89 -27.82
C LEU A 344 42.13 61.04 -27.22
N ILE A 345 41.88 61.98 -26.29
CA ILE A 345 40.60 62.21 -25.64
C ILE A 345 39.43 62.29 -26.60
N PRO A 346 39.43 63.09 -27.63
CA PRO A 346 38.33 63.18 -28.57
C PRO A 346 37.96 61.86 -29.22
N GLY A 347 39.04 61.10 -29.63
CA GLY A 347 38.86 59.79 -30.22
C GLY A 347 38.30 58.77 -29.25
N PHE A 348 38.71 58.80 -27.97
CA PHE A 348 38.15 57.89 -26.93
C PHE A 348 36.67 58.22 -26.66
N ILE A 349 36.28 59.45 -26.52
CA ILE A 349 34.90 59.92 -26.35
C ILE A 349 34.05 59.46 -27.53
N GLU A 350 34.56 59.69 -28.79
CA GLU A 350 33.85 59.21 -29.96
C GLU A 350 33.65 57.71 -30.00
N LYS A 351 34.69 56.92 -29.70
CA LYS A 351 34.59 55.42 -29.58
C LYS A 351 33.54 55.00 -28.57
N ILE A 352 33.50 55.61 -27.39
CA ILE A 352 32.50 55.34 -26.35
C ILE A 352 31.10 55.75 -26.84
N SER A 353 30.95 56.90 -27.47
CA SER A 353 29.66 57.38 -27.98
C SER A 353 29.10 56.48 -29.09
N VAL A 354 29.93 56.08 -30.05
CA VAL A 354 29.57 55.15 -31.12
C VAL A 354 29.17 53.78 -30.52
N PHE A 355 29.97 53.26 -29.60
CA PHE A 355 29.66 52.02 -28.89
C PHE A 355 28.28 52.09 -28.17
N ASN A 356 28.05 53.13 -27.37
CA ASN A 356 26.79 53.31 -26.65
C ASN A 356 25.57 53.44 -27.57
N ARG A 357 25.73 54.13 -28.71
CA ARG A 357 24.66 54.22 -29.72
C ARG A 357 24.38 52.89 -30.37
N SER A 358 25.43 52.13 -30.80
CA SER A 358 25.29 50.83 -31.39
C SER A 358 24.62 49.84 -30.41
N LYS A 359 25.01 49.92 -29.13
CA LYS A 359 24.42 49.08 -28.07
C LYS A 359 22.92 49.43 -27.90
N SER A 360 22.55 50.70 -27.80
CA SER A 360 21.15 51.13 -27.66
C SER A 360 20.29 50.72 -28.86
N ASP A 361 20.82 50.84 -30.06
CA ASP A 361 20.13 50.42 -31.29
C ASP A 361 19.88 48.91 -31.32
N ILE A 362 20.84 48.13 -30.88
CA ILE A 362 20.72 46.65 -30.78
C ILE A 362 19.74 46.25 -29.68
N GLU A 363 19.83 46.88 -28.50
CA GLU A 363 18.90 46.61 -27.40
C GLU A 363 17.45 46.95 -27.75
N SER A 364 17.22 48.06 -28.48
CA SER A 364 15.89 48.48 -28.95
C SER A 364 15.30 47.49 -29.96
N LYS A 365 16.11 46.95 -30.86
CA LYS A 365 15.67 45.86 -31.77
C LYS A 365 15.35 44.57 -31.03
N LEU A 366 16.13 44.21 -30.00
CA LEU A 366 15.90 43.05 -29.20
C LEU A 366 14.56 43.09 -28.42
N LEU A 367 14.17 44.30 -27.96
CA LEU A 367 12.87 44.48 -27.28
C LEU A 367 11.67 44.26 -28.22
N GLY A 368 11.84 44.37 -29.52
CA GLY A 368 10.82 44.07 -30.52
C GLY A 368 10.56 42.57 -30.69
N PHE A 369 11.46 41.69 -30.30
CA PHE A 369 11.30 40.25 -30.42
C PHE A 369 10.60 39.64 -29.20
N ASN A 370 9.42 39.02 -29.42
CA ASN A 370 8.62 38.44 -28.38
C ASN A 370 9.16 37.05 -27.95
N ASN A 371 10.31 37.03 -27.28
CA ASN A 371 10.93 35.80 -26.77
C ASN A 371 10.08 35.09 -25.68
N GLY A 372 9.05 35.76 -25.14
CA GLY A 372 8.13 35.19 -24.13
C GLY A 372 7.31 34.03 -24.68
N GLN A 373 6.87 34.11 -25.95
CA GLN A 373 6.05 33.05 -26.56
C GLN A 373 6.82 31.76 -26.74
N LEU A 374 8.08 31.79 -27.17
CA LEU A 374 8.90 30.61 -27.33
C LEU A 374 9.14 29.91 -25.97
N LYS A 375 9.57 30.69 -24.97
CA LYS A 375 9.78 30.18 -23.61
C LYS A 375 8.51 29.58 -23.00
N GLN A 376 7.36 30.20 -23.22
CA GLN A 376 6.07 29.70 -22.75
C GLN A 376 5.72 28.39 -23.44
N LYS A 377 5.89 28.25 -24.75
CA LYS A 377 5.63 27.01 -25.48
C LYS A 377 6.57 25.89 -25.07
N GLU A 378 7.86 26.17 -24.89
CA GLU A 378 8.84 25.20 -24.40
C GLU A 378 8.51 24.73 -22.98
N SER A 379 8.04 25.61 -22.09
CA SER A 379 7.57 25.25 -20.76
C SER A 379 6.33 24.37 -20.80
N VAL A 380 5.35 24.67 -21.66
CA VAL A 380 4.13 23.87 -21.85
C VAL A 380 4.49 22.48 -22.41
N LEU A 381 5.35 22.43 -23.42
CA LEU A 381 5.83 21.16 -23.97
C LEU A 381 6.52 20.29 -22.91
N SER A 382 7.38 20.90 -22.09
CA SER A 382 8.02 20.19 -20.98
C SER A 382 7.01 19.62 -19.99
N LYS A 383 5.96 20.39 -19.67
CA LYS A 383 4.86 19.92 -18.82
C LYS A 383 4.13 18.72 -19.42
N HIS A 384 3.72 18.81 -20.70
CA HIS A 384 3.02 17.72 -21.37
C HIS A 384 3.86 16.42 -21.45
N ARG A 385 5.19 16.54 -21.67
CA ARG A 385 6.12 15.40 -21.64
C ARG A 385 6.21 14.76 -20.27
N ASN A 386 6.24 15.55 -19.19
CA ASN A 386 6.25 15.09 -17.82
C ASN A 386 4.92 14.39 -17.47
N ASP A 387 3.79 14.97 -17.87
CA ASP A 387 2.46 14.39 -17.66
C ASP A 387 2.34 13.04 -18.38
N LYS A 388 2.83 12.94 -19.63
CA LYS A 388 2.90 11.69 -20.38
C LYS A 388 3.72 10.62 -19.63
N SER A 389 4.92 10.96 -19.18
CA SER A 389 5.79 10.04 -18.42
C SER A 389 5.14 9.54 -17.13
N SER A 390 4.42 10.43 -16.43
CA SER A 390 3.64 10.08 -15.23
C SER A 390 2.53 9.08 -15.54
N LEU A 391 1.76 9.31 -16.61
CA LEU A 391 0.69 8.42 -17.02
C LEU A 391 1.22 7.06 -17.53
N GLU A 392 2.35 7.01 -18.22
CA GLU A 392 3.03 5.77 -18.60
C GLU A 392 3.46 4.95 -17.38
N SER A 393 3.92 5.61 -16.34
CA SER A 393 4.25 4.97 -15.06
C SER A 393 3.01 4.43 -14.36
N LYS A 394 1.89 5.15 -14.42
CA LYS A 394 0.59 4.70 -13.92
C LYS A 394 0.09 3.46 -14.68
N ILE A 395 0.22 3.43 -16.01
CA ILE A 395 -0.15 2.24 -16.80
C ILE A 395 0.65 1.02 -16.37
N ARG A 396 1.95 1.15 -16.20
CA ARG A 396 2.80 0.02 -15.73
C ARG A 396 2.37 -0.51 -14.38
N SER A 397 1.94 0.38 -13.47
CA SER A 397 1.39 -0.03 -12.16
C SER A 397 0.07 -0.78 -12.31
N ILE A 398 -0.85 -0.27 -13.14
CA ILE A 398 -2.15 -0.93 -13.43
C ILE A 398 -1.93 -2.31 -14.07
N GLU A 399 -1.02 -2.42 -15.04
CA GLU A 399 -0.72 -3.69 -15.71
C GLU A 399 -0.15 -4.74 -14.76
N LYS A 400 0.71 -4.31 -13.84
CA LYS A 400 1.23 -5.19 -12.79
C LYS A 400 0.11 -5.67 -11.86
N GLU A 401 -0.74 -4.77 -11.39
CA GLU A 401 -1.85 -5.10 -10.49
C GLU A 401 -2.88 -6.00 -11.17
N LEU A 402 -3.19 -5.77 -12.46
CA LEU A 402 -4.03 -6.64 -13.27
C LEU A 402 -3.47 -8.05 -13.35
N LYS A 403 -2.18 -8.18 -13.64
CA LYS A 403 -1.50 -9.46 -13.71
C LYS A 403 -1.55 -10.19 -12.36
N ASP A 404 -1.14 -9.51 -11.29
CA ASP A 404 -1.09 -10.08 -9.95
C ASP A 404 -2.49 -10.56 -9.50
N THR A 405 -3.52 -9.74 -9.72
CA THR A 405 -4.92 -10.07 -9.38
C THR A 405 -5.45 -11.23 -10.23
N THR A 406 -5.13 -11.27 -11.52
CA THR A 406 -5.54 -12.35 -12.42
C THR A 406 -4.92 -13.69 -12.00
N GLU A 407 -3.67 -13.69 -11.55
CA GLU A 407 -2.97 -14.90 -11.07
C GLU A 407 -3.50 -15.42 -9.71
N LEU A 408 -4.21 -14.60 -8.93
CA LEU A 408 -4.81 -15.00 -7.66
C LEU A 408 -6.08 -15.84 -7.84
N ILE A 409 -6.89 -15.55 -8.88
CA ILE A 409 -8.16 -16.24 -9.11
C ILE A 409 -8.00 -17.77 -9.21
N PRO A 410 -7.08 -18.32 -10.03
CA PRO A 410 -6.87 -19.76 -10.10
C PRO A 410 -6.45 -20.39 -8.77
N LYS A 411 -5.70 -19.64 -7.92
CA LYS A 411 -5.29 -20.10 -6.59
C LYS A 411 -6.49 -20.21 -5.66
N PHE A 412 -7.36 -19.21 -5.67
CA PHE A 412 -8.61 -19.23 -4.90
C PHE A 412 -9.54 -20.36 -5.36
N VAL A 413 -9.69 -20.56 -6.67
CA VAL A 413 -10.51 -21.65 -7.24
C VAL A 413 -9.99 -23.00 -6.78
N LYS A 414 -8.67 -23.24 -6.81
CA LYS A 414 -8.07 -24.49 -6.30
C LYS A 414 -8.28 -24.65 -4.78
N SER A 415 -8.22 -23.57 -4.01
CA SER A 415 -8.52 -23.61 -2.58
C SER A 415 -9.96 -24.03 -2.31
N VAL A 416 -10.91 -23.45 -3.02
CA VAL A 416 -12.34 -23.83 -2.94
C VAL A 416 -12.54 -25.30 -3.34
N GLU A 417 -11.90 -25.73 -4.44
CA GLU A 417 -11.95 -27.13 -4.91
C GLU A 417 -11.42 -28.10 -3.85
N SER A 418 -10.29 -27.77 -3.21
CA SER A 418 -9.72 -28.59 -2.14
C SER A 418 -10.68 -28.71 -0.96
N ILE A 419 -11.19 -27.59 -0.46
CA ILE A 419 -12.10 -27.59 0.69
C ILE A 419 -13.40 -28.34 0.37
N LEU A 420 -13.95 -28.14 -0.85
CA LEU A 420 -15.16 -28.83 -1.29
C LEU A 420 -14.95 -30.33 -1.34
N ASN A 421 -13.81 -30.79 -1.84
CA ASN A 421 -13.45 -32.21 -1.89
C ASN A 421 -13.20 -32.82 -0.50
N GLU A 422 -12.82 -32.03 0.50
CA GLU A 422 -12.69 -32.48 1.90
C GLU A 422 -14.04 -32.69 2.59
N ILE A 423 -15.07 -31.90 2.23
CA ILE A 423 -16.39 -31.97 2.86
C ILE A 423 -17.38 -32.87 2.10
N SER A 424 -17.02 -33.28 0.90
CA SER A 424 -17.86 -34.09 0.02
C SER A 424 -17.33 -35.52 -0.11
N ALA A 425 -18.24 -36.47 -0.34
CA ALA A 425 -17.90 -37.86 -0.71
C ALA A 425 -17.56 -37.99 -2.22
N VAL A 426 -17.89 -37.00 -3.02
CA VAL A 426 -17.66 -36.96 -4.48
C VAL A 426 -16.52 -35.98 -4.76
N GLN A 427 -15.60 -36.36 -5.65
CA GLN A 427 -14.55 -35.45 -6.10
C GLN A 427 -15.09 -34.49 -7.16
N TYR A 428 -14.92 -33.21 -6.92
CA TYR A 428 -15.32 -32.14 -7.84
C TYR A 428 -14.10 -31.50 -8.48
N VAL A 429 -14.28 -31.07 -9.73
CA VAL A 429 -13.35 -30.19 -10.47
C VAL A 429 -14.13 -28.94 -10.81
N ILE A 430 -13.63 -27.79 -10.36
CA ILE A 430 -14.29 -26.50 -10.58
C ILE A 430 -13.81 -25.92 -11.91
N ARG A 431 -14.76 -25.60 -12.78
CA ARG A 431 -14.51 -24.81 -14.00
C ARG A 431 -14.86 -23.35 -13.74
N THR A 432 -13.94 -22.47 -14.07
CA THR A 432 -14.21 -21.04 -14.25
C THR A 432 -14.82 -20.87 -15.63
N GLU A 433 -15.97 -20.20 -15.68
CA GLU A 433 -16.57 -19.79 -16.97
C GLU A 433 -15.58 -18.97 -17.80
#